data_f020065d435f1823ffd626aea4fecd45
#
_entry.id   f020065d435f1823ffd626aea4fecd45
#
_cell.length_a   1.000
_cell.length_b   1.000
_cell.length_c   1.000
_cell.angle_alpha   90.00
_cell.angle_beta   90.00
_cell.angle_gamma   90.00
#
_symmetry.space_group_name_H-M   'P 1'
#
loop_
_entity.id
_entity.type
_entity.pdbx_description
1 polymer ?
#
loop_
_entity_poly.entity_id
_entity_poly.type
_entity_poly.pdbx_seq_one_letter_code
_entity_poly.pdbx_strand_id
1 'polypeptide(L)'
;MSRRGAAFRTALWFEVVGHGRNRLAITLAVGFLPFQNRMFHAVARPGEIRFRLGALSRDVVAVADHVNQLSGALHAVTMIVGLTMFMASFTTGAFDRRLVLAGFPRTSLVAARFVGLCTVSALLALYAALVQWLAWPVERFWGMTLALFVAGLVYGGLGILLGALVRGELEGMFTVVMVSLVDMGLQNPITNPAADQPGLWALPSYGPVQAATAAGVTATYPVAYLLLGLVWAVTASAAGLLAFAVRTWSYAPSRTGPARLPRQREDGPRASADTP
;
A
#
# COMPACT_ATOMS: atom_id res chain seq x y z
N MET A 1 -13.78 19.81 22.14
CA MET A 1 -12.99 18.98 21.17
C MET A 1 -11.83 19.83 20.64
N SER A 2 -10.59 19.32 20.65
CA SER A 2 -9.47 20.07 20.10
C SER A 2 -9.61 20.24 18.59
N ARG A 3 -9.16 21.40 18.03
CA ARG A 3 -9.14 21.65 16.58
C ARG A 3 -8.47 20.51 15.78
N ARG A 4 -7.45 19.86 16.37
CA ARG A 4 -6.76 18.71 15.76
C ARG A 4 -7.63 17.47 15.65
N GLY A 5 -8.47 17.19 16.66
CA GLY A 5 -9.39 16.05 16.63
C GLY A 5 -10.50 16.21 15.56
N ALA A 6 -11.02 17.42 15.37
CA ALA A 6 -11.98 17.70 14.31
C ALA A 6 -11.35 17.52 12.93
N ALA A 7 -10.14 18.06 12.71
CA ALA A 7 -9.41 17.90 11.45
C ALA A 7 -9.13 16.43 11.13
N PHE A 8 -8.69 15.63 12.11
CA PHE A 8 -8.48 14.20 11.90
C PHE A 8 -9.75 13.45 11.49
N ARG A 9 -10.88 13.68 12.18
CA ARG A 9 -12.17 13.05 11.84
C ARG A 9 -12.62 13.42 10.43
N THR A 10 -12.44 14.67 10.02
CA THR A 10 -12.75 15.11 8.67
C THR A 10 -11.88 14.42 7.64
N ALA A 11 -10.55 14.37 7.86
CA ALA A 11 -9.62 13.68 6.97
C ALA A 11 -9.95 12.18 6.86
N LEU A 12 -10.23 11.51 7.98
CA LEU A 12 -10.59 10.10 8.01
C LEU A 12 -11.91 9.84 7.25
N TRP A 13 -12.91 10.71 7.43
CA TRP A 13 -14.16 10.60 6.69
C TRP A 13 -13.94 10.65 5.17
N PHE A 14 -13.11 11.59 4.69
CA PHE A 14 -12.78 11.69 3.27
C PHE A 14 -12.02 10.47 2.75
N GLU A 15 -11.10 9.90 3.53
CA GLU A 15 -10.42 8.65 3.17
C GLU A 15 -11.41 7.48 3.04
N VAL A 16 -12.28 7.28 4.03
CA VAL A 16 -13.28 6.20 4.01
C VAL A 16 -14.24 6.35 2.83
N VAL A 17 -14.76 7.56 2.60
CA VAL A 17 -15.64 7.84 1.46
C VAL A 17 -14.90 7.66 0.14
N GLY A 18 -13.64 8.10 0.07
CA GLY A 18 -12.78 7.93 -1.11
C GLY A 18 -12.60 6.45 -1.48
N HIS A 19 -12.29 5.60 -0.50
CA HIS A 19 -12.18 4.16 -0.73
C HIS A 19 -13.53 3.51 -1.09
N GLY A 20 -14.61 3.88 -0.40
CA GLY A 20 -15.96 3.37 -0.70
C GLY A 20 -16.51 3.78 -2.08
N ARG A 21 -16.02 4.88 -2.65
CA ARG A 21 -16.36 5.33 -4.02
C ARG A 21 -15.47 4.73 -5.10
N ASN A 22 -14.37 4.11 -4.73
CA ASN A 22 -13.45 3.47 -5.69
C ASN A 22 -14.02 2.14 -6.17
N ARG A 23 -14.92 2.22 -7.17
CA ARG A 23 -15.59 1.05 -7.76
C ARG A 23 -14.60 0.03 -8.32
N LEU A 24 -13.49 0.50 -8.90
CA LEU A 24 -12.45 -0.39 -9.44
C LEU A 24 -11.82 -1.24 -8.31
N ALA A 25 -11.43 -0.61 -7.20
CA ALA A 25 -10.85 -1.33 -6.07
C ALA A 25 -11.85 -2.34 -5.48
N ILE A 26 -13.13 -1.97 -5.35
CA ILE A 26 -14.18 -2.88 -4.85
C ILE A 26 -14.40 -4.03 -5.82
N THR A 27 -14.48 -3.77 -7.13
CA THR A 27 -14.65 -4.82 -8.15
C THR A 27 -13.46 -5.77 -8.16
N LEU A 28 -12.23 -5.25 -8.06
CA LEU A 28 -11.03 -6.07 -7.95
C LEU A 28 -11.03 -6.88 -6.64
N ALA A 29 -11.41 -6.27 -5.52
CA ALA A 29 -11.46 -6.99 -4.26
C ALA A 29 -12.47 -8.15 -4.30
N VAL A 30 -13.71 -7.87 -4.70
CA VAL A 30 -14.82 -8.84 -4.64
C VAL A 30 -14.72 -9.87 -5.76
N GLY A 31 -14.34 -9.47 -6.96
CA GLY A 31 -14.34 -10.35 -8.14
C GLY A 31 -13.01 -11.04 -8.40
N PHE A 32 -11.90 -10.28 -8.35
CA PHE A 32 -10.59 -10.79 -8.73
C PHE A 32 -10.04 -11.82 -7.74
N LEU A 33 -10.27 -11.64 -6.43
CA LEU A 33 -9.75 -12.54 -5.40
C LEU A 33 -10.32 -13.98 -5.54
N PRO A 34 -11.64 -14.20 -5.61
CA PRO A 34 -12.20 -15.53 -5.88
C PRO A 34 -11.83 -16.06 -7.26
N PHE A 35 -11.82 -15.19 -8.29
CA PHE A 35 -11.41 -15.58 -9.63
C PHE A 35 -9.98 -16.10 -9.64
N GLN A 36 -9.04 -15.37 -9.04
CA GLN A 36 -7.64 -15.77 -8.96
C GLN A 36 -7.49 -17.09 -8.17
N ASN A 37 -8.20 -17.22 -7.04
CA ASN A 37 -8.19 -18.47 -6.27
C ASN A 37 -8.63 -19.67 -7.11
N ARG A 38 -9.72 -19.54 -7.86
CA ARG A 38 -10.22 -20.60 -8.77
C ARG A 38 -9.25 -20.86 -9.92
N MET A 39 -8.61 -19.83 -10.45
CA MET A 39 -7.61 -19.97 -11.52
C MET A 39 -6.36 -20.73 -11.01
N PHE A 40 -5.86 -20.40 -9.82
CA PHE A 40 -4.72 -21.10 -9.23
C PHE A 40 -5.05 -22.56 -8.90
N HIS A 41 -6.29 -22.84 -8.45
CA HIS A 41 -6.79 -24.18 -8.29
C HIS A 41 -6.83 -24.97 -9.62
N ALA A 42 -7.34 -24.35 -10.68
CA ALA A 42 -7.50 -25.02 -11.98
C ALA A 42 -6.16 -25.39 -12.64
N VAL A 43 -5.07 -24.64 -12.35
CA VAL A 43 -3.73 -24.91 -12.91
C VAL A 43 -2.84 -25.70 -11.93
N ALA A 44 -3.32 -25.97 -10.72
CA ALA A 44 -2.57 -26.72 -9.72
C ALA A 44 -2.39 -28.18 -10.16
N ARG A 45 -1.19 -28.72 -9.95
CA ARG A 45 -0.94 -30.15 -10.12
C ARG A 45 -1.53 -30.92 -8.94
N PRO A 46 -2.22 -32.03 -9.17
CA PRO A 46 -2.68 -32.89 -8.09
C PRO A 46 -1.48 -33.51 -7.36
N GLY A 47 -1.57 -33.64 -6.04
CA GLY A 47 -0.58 -34.33 -5.22
C GLY A 47 0.06 -33.43 -4.17
N GLU A 48 0.96 -34.05 -3.40
CA GLU A 48 1.73 -33.37 -2.37
C GLU A 48 3.07 -32.91 -2.91
N ILE A 49 3.54 -31.78 -2.40
CA ILE A 49 4.90 -31.27 -2.64
C ILE A 49 5.66 -31.21 -1.34
N ARG A 50 6.96 -31.50 -1.44
CA ARG A 50 7.91 -31.27 -0.35
C ARG A 50 8.74 -30.04 -0.70
N PHE A 51 8.80 -29.08 0.21
CA PHE A 51 9.59 -27.88 0.06
C PHE A 51 10.14 -27.42 1.41
N ARG A 52 11.27 -26.74 1.38
CA ARG A 52 11.86 -26.15 2.58
C ARG A 52 11.13 -24.87 2.93
N LEU A 53 10.60 -24.79 4.15
CA LEU A 53 9.99 -23.58 4.68
C LEU A 53 10.98 -22.87 5.60
N GLY A 54 11.49 -21.71 5.17
CA GLY A 54 12.49 -20.92 5.89
C GLY A 54 12.04 -20.57 7.31
N ALA A 55 10.75 -20.25 7.47
CA ALA A 55 10.14 -19.93 8.76
C ALA A 55 10.27 -21.05 9.81
N LEU A 56 10.39 -22.28 9.39
CA LEU A 56 10.50 -23.45 10.26
C LEU A 56 11.88 -24.13 10.18
N SER A 57 12.73 -23.65 9.28
CA SER A 57 14.06 -24.24 8.98
C SER A 57 14.01 -25.72 8.69
N ARG A 58 12.89 -26.25 8.19
CA ARG A 58 12.66 -27.66 7.89
C ARG A 58 11.84 -27.85 6.63
N ASP A 59 11.88 -29.07 6.09
CA ASP A 59 10.99 -29.47 5.01
C ASP A 59 9.56 -29.65 5.52
N VAL A 60 8.63 -29.17 4.72
CA VAL A 60 7.19 -29.31 4.94
C VAL A 60 6.60 -30.06 3.74
N VAL A 61 5.66 -30.95 4.01
CA VAL A 61 4.85 -31.60 2.98
C VAL A 61 3.47 -30.95 3.03
N ALA A 62 3.00 -30.49 1.87
CA ALA A 62 1.68 -29.88 1.75
C ALA A 62 1.05 -30.20 0.40
N VAL A 63 -0.26 -30.12 0.31
CA VAL A 63 -0.99 -30.27 -0.94
C VAL A 63 -0.61 -29.10 -1.86
N ALA A 64 -0.13 -29.40 -3.07
CA ALA A 64 0.35 -28.41 -4.04
C ALA A 64 -0.71 -27.35 -4.35
N ASP A 65 -1.96 -27.78 -4.47
CA ASP A 65 -3.11 -26.91 -4.71
C ASP A 65 -3.27 -25.84 -3.59
N HIS A 66 -3.20 -26.24 -2.31
CA HIS A 66 -3.33 -25.31 -1.19
C HIS A 66 -2.22 -24.24 -1.18
N VAL A 67 -0.98 -24.67 -1.45
CA VAL A 67 0.17 -23.74 -1.55
C VAL A 67 0.00 -22.78 -2.72
N ASN A 68 -0.47 -23.27 -3.84
CA ASN A 68 -0.70 -22.47 -5.04
C ASN A 68 -1.83 -21.45 -4.82
N GLN A 69 -2.96 -21.85 -4.27
CA GLN A 69 -4.08 -20.98 -3.94
C GLN A 69 -3.66 -19.89 -2.92
N LEU A 70 -2.87 -20.26 -1.91
CA LEU A 70 -2.37 -19.31 -0.92
C LEU A 70 -1.43 -18.27 -1.54
N SER A 71 -0.54 -18.69 -2.45
CA SER A 71 0.31 -17.77 -3.22
C SER A 71 -0.53 -16.81 -4.07
N GLY A 72 -1.62 -17.30 -4.67
CA GLY A 72 -2.59 -16.48 -5.37
C GLY A 72 -3.28 -15.47 -4.47
N ALA A 73 -3.72 -15.87 -3.29
CA ALA A 73 -4.35 -14.97 -2.33
C ALA A 73 -3.39 -13.87 -1.86
N LEU A 74 -2.14 -14.21 -1.56
CA LEU A 74 -1.09 -13.25 -1.22
C LEU A 74 -0.85 -12.25 -2.34
N HIS A 75 -0.72 -12.73 -3.59
CA HIS A 75 -0.57 -11.86 -4.76
C HIS A 75 -1.78 -10.92 -4.93
N ALA A 76 -2.99 -11.44 -4.82
CA ALA A 76 -4.19 -10.62 -4.93
C ALA A 76 -4.24 -9.52 -3.86
N VAL A 77 -3.98 -9.86 -2.59
CA VAL A 77 -3.99 -8.89 -1.48
C VAL A 77 -2.91 -7.82 -1.69
N THR A 78 -1.68 -8.22 -1.99
CA THR A 78 -0.55 -7.28 -2.19
C THR A 78 -0.81 -6.35 -3.37
N MET A 79 -1.28 -6.89 -4.50
CA MET A 79 -1.61 -6.12 -5.69
C MET A 79 -2.77 -5.14 -5.44
N ILE A 80 -3.88 -5.59 -4.89
CA ILE A 80 -5.08 -4.76 -4.70
C ILE A 80 -4.80 -3.65 -3.68
N VAL A 81 -4.19 -3.97 -2.52
CA VAL A 81 -3.85 -2.95 -1.52
C VAL A 81 -2.82 -1.98 -2.06
N GLY A 82 -1.77 -2.49 -2.73
CA GLY A 82 -0.73 -1.68 -3.35
C GLY A 82 -1.30 -0.69 -4.36
N LEU A 83 -2.14 -1.15 -5.30
CA LEU A 83 -2.82 -0.31 -6.29
C LEU A 83 -3.77 0.71 -5.64
N THR A 84 -4.56 0.28 -4.66
CA THR A 84 -5.51 1.16 -3.97
C THR A 84 -4.79 2.30 -3.26
N MET A 85 -3.71 2.01 -2.53
CA MET A 85 -2.93 3.00 -1.82
C MET A 85 -2.09 3.86 -2.76
N PHE A 86 -1.57 3.31 -3.85
CA PHE A 86 -0.93 4.07 -4.92
C PHE A 86 -1.89 5.11 -5.51
N MET A 87 -3.08 4.68 -5.96
CA MET A 87 -4.09 5.57 -6.55
C MET A 87 -4.55 6.63 -5.55
N ALA A 88 -4.80 6.25 -4.29
CA ALA A 88 -5.17 7.21 -3.25
C ALA A 88 -4.06 8.25 -3.03
N SER A 89 -2.79 7.85 -3.02
CA SER A 89 -1.66 8.77 -2.84
C SER A 89 -1.39 9.64 -4.07
N PHE A 90 -1.50 9.06 -5.25
CA PHE A 90 -1.25 9.73 -6.52
C PHE A 90 -2.31 10.81 -6.82
N THR A 91 -3.60 10.45 -6.73
CA THR A 91 -4.71 11.35 -7.09
C THR A 91 -4.92 12.47 -6.08
N THR A 92 -4.74 12.20 -4.77
CA THR A 92 -4.98 13.21 -3.73
C THR A 92 -3.77 14.10 -3.45
N GLY A 93 -2.59 13.77 -3.95
CA GLY A 93 -1.35 14.47 -3.63
C GLY A 93 -1.38 15.99 -3.91
N ALA A 94 -2.02 16.43 -5.00
CA ALA A 94 -2.19 17.85 -5.33
C ALA A 94 -3.19 18.54 -4.37
N PHE A 95 -4.26 17.84 -4.01
CA PHE A 95 -5.29 18.34 -3.08
C PHE A 95 -4.75 18.45 -1.65
N ASP A 96 -4.10 17.40 -1.16
CA ASP A 96 -3.47 17.38 0.16
C ASP A 96 -2.48 18.53 0.33
N ARG A 97 -1.71 18.83 -0.73
CA ARG A 97 -0.79 19.95 -0.73
C ARG A 97 -1.51 21.29 -0.59
N ARG A 98 -2.64 21.50 -1.29
CA ARG A 98 -3.45 22.72 -1.14
C ARG A 98 -4.02 22.85 0.26
N LEU A 99 -4.48 21.76 0.88
CA LEU A 99 -4.95 21.73 2.25
C LEU A 99 -3.85 22.13 3.24
N VAL A 100 -2.64 21.59 3.07
CA VAL A 100 -1.48 21.95 3.92
C VAL A 100 -1.12 23.43 3.78
N LEU A 101 -1.14 23.98 2.56
CA LEU A 101 -0.91 25.41 2.32
C LEU A 101 -2.00 26.30 2.95
N ALA A 102 -3.24 25.81 3.03
CA ALA A 102 -4.36 26.45 3.71
C ALA A 102 -4.32 26.30 5.25
N GLY A 103 -3.26 25.69 5.81
CA GLY A 103 -3.08 25.52 7.25
C GLY A 103 -3.69 24.27 7.86
N PHE A 104 -4.11 23.31 7.05
CA PHE A 104 -4.60 22.03 7.56
C PHE A 104 -3.45 21.21 8.18
N PRO A 105 -3.64 20.56 9.36
CA PRO A 105 -2.58 19.84 10.04
C PRO A 105 -2.10 18.61 9.20
N ARG A 106 -0.82 18.61 8.81
CA ARG A 106 -0.19 17.51 8.06
C ARG A 106 -0.31 16.17 8.79
N THR A 107 -0.15 16.19 10.10
CA THR A 107 -0.26 14.97 10.93
C THR A 107 -1.63 14.33 10.85
N SER A 108 -2.70 15.12 10.69
CA SER A 108 -4.07 14.58 10.54
C SER A 108 -4.28 13.89 9.20
N LEU A 109 -3.70 14.42 8.10
CA LEU A 109 -3.75 13.77 6.78
C LEU A 109 -2.97 12.44 6.77
N VAL A 110 -1.76 12.47 7.32
CA VAL A 110 -0.90 11.28 7.43
C VAL A 110 -1.56 10.21 8.28
N ALA A 111 -2.10 10.57 9.46
CA ALA A 111 -2.77 9.64 10.34
C ALA A 111 -4.04 9.05 9.70
N ALA A 112 -4.84 9.87 9.00
CA ALA A 112 -6.03 9.39 8.29
C ALA A 112 -5.66 8.37 7.19
N ARG A 113 -4.60 8.64 6.42
CA ARG A 113 -4.10 7.73 5.38
C ARG A 113 -3.59 6.41 5.96
N PHE A 114 -2.87 6.46 7.09
CA PHE A 114 -2.42 5.25 7.77
C PHE A 114 -3.59 4.41 8.29
N VAL A 115 -4.62 5.03 8.87
CA VAL A 115 -5.84 4.32 9.28
C VAL A 115 -6.57 3.74 8.08
N GLY A 116 -6.64 4.47 6.96
CA GLY A 116 -7.18 3.96 5.68
C GLY A 116 -6.44 2.72 5.19
N LEU A 117 -5.10 2.76 5.19
CA LEU A 117 -4.26 1.62 4.85
C LEU A 117 -4.55 0.41 5.76
N CYS A 118 -4.58 0.59 7.07
CA CYS A 118 -4.88 -0.49 8.02
C CYS A 118 -6.29 -1.08 7.77
N THR A 119 -7.27 -0.22 7.51
CA THR A 119 -8.66 -0.65 7.27
C THR A 119 -8.78 -1.47 5.99
N VAL A 120 -8.25 -0.97 4.88
CA VAL A 120 -8.29 -1.67 3.58
C VAL A 120 -7.54 -3.00 3.67
N SER A 121 -6.33 -3.00 4.26
CA SER A 121 -5.54 -4.21 4.46
C SER A 121 -6.26 -5.24 5.33
N ALA A 122 -6.92 -4.82 6.43
CA ALA A 122 -7.64 -5.72 7.32
C ALA A 122 -8.88 -6.34 6.65
N LEU A 123 -9.66 -5.54 5.94
CA LEU A 123 -10.85 -6.02 5.22
C LEU A 123 -10.48 -7.01 4.12
N LEU A 124 -9.45 -6.68 3.32
CA LEU A 124 -8.97 -7.57 2.26
C LEU A 124 -8.33 -8.84 2.80
N ALA A 125 -7.53 -8.75 3.86
CA ALA A 125 -6.91 -9.92 4.48
C ALA A 125 -7.96 -10.87 5.05
N LEU A 126 -8.97 -10.34 5.74
CA LEU A 126 -10.07 -11.15 6.27
C LEU A 126 -10.87 -11.81 5.14
N TYR A 127 -11.20 -11.05 4.10
CA TYR A 127 -11.91 -11.59 2.93
C TYR A 127 -11.10 -12.67 2.21
N ALA A 128 -9.81 -12.43 1.98
CA ALA A 128 -8.93 -13.43 1.36
C ALA A 128 -8.81 -14.70 2.22
N ALA A 129 -8.66 -14.55 3.55
CA ALA A 129 -8.62 -15.67 4.46
C ALA A 129 -9.93 -16.48 4.46
N LEU A 130 -11.09 -15.81 4.39
CA LEU A 130 -12.39 -16.48 4.27
C LEU A 130 -12.52 -17.26 2.96
N VAL A 131 -12.06 -16.69 1.84
CA VAL A 131 -12.04 -17.39 0.54
C VAL A 131 -11.17 -18.66 0.62
N GLN A 132 -10.00 -18.57 1.26
CA GLN A 132 -9.13 -19.73 1.46
C GLN A 132 -9.76 -20.77 2.37
N TRP A 133 -10.34 -20.36 3.49
CA TRP A 133 -10.98 -21.27 4.45
C TRP A 133 -12.20 -21.99 3.85
N LEU A 134 -12.92 -21.36 2.93
CA LEU A 134 -14.02 -22.00 2.20
C LEU A 134 -13.52 -22.98 1.12
N ALA A 135 -12.29 -22.82 0.64
CA ALA A 135 -11.72 -23.67 -0.41
C ALA A 135 -11.03 -24.93 0.15
N TRP A 136 -10.37 -24.83 1.30
CA TRP A 136 -9.64 -25.92 1.94
C TRP A 136 -9.48 -25.71 3.45
N PRO A 137 -9.22 -26.79 4.25
CA PRO A 137 -9.06 -26.70 5.70
C PRO A 137 -7.73 -26.00 6.06
N VAL A 138 -7.83 -24.71 6.42
CA VAL A 138 -6.69 -23.91 6.88
C VAL A 138 -6.36 -24.23 8.33
N GLU A 139 -5.13 -24.59 8.65
CA GLU A 139 -4.71 -25.00 10.00
C GLU A 139 -4.86 -23.88 11.04
N ARG A 140 -4.43 -22.67 10.70
CA ARG A 140 -4.43 -21.50 11.58
C ARG A 140 -5.05 -20.28 10.88
N PHE A 141 -6.38 -20.22 10.83
CA PHE A 141 -7.11 -19.15 10.15
C PHE A 141 -6.66 -17.73 10.54
N TRP A 142 -6.62 -17.42 11.84
CA TRP A 142 -6.22 -16.09 12.31
C TRP A 142 -4.73 -15.79 12.06
N GLY A 143 -3.88 -16.82 12.09
CA GLY A 143 -2.47 -16.69 11.75
C GLY A 143 -2.27 -16.30 10.30
N MET A 144 -2.97 -16.98 9.40
CA MET A 144 -2.97 -16.66 7.97
C MET A 144 -3.58 -15.28 7.72
N THR A 145 -4.70 -14.94 8.36
CA THR A 145 -5.32 -13.61 8.24
C THR A 145 -4.34 -12.50 8.63
N LEU A 146 -3.62 -12.66 9.75
CA LEU A 146 -2.64 -11.68 10.19
C LEU A 146 -1.46 -11.57 9.21
N ALA A 147 -1.00 -12.67 8.66
CA ALA A 147 0.08 -12.65 7.66
C ALA A 147 -0.37 -11.94 6.37
N LEU A 148 -1.59 -12.20 5.88
CA LEU A 148 -2.20 -11.48 4.76
C LEU A 148 -2.36 -9.99 5.06
N PHE A 149 -2.75 -9.63 6.28
CA PHE A 149 -2.84 -8.25 6.72
C PHE A 149 -1.49 -7.54 6.66
N VAL A 150 -0.43 -8.17 7.18
CA VAL A 150 0.93 -7.62 7.14
C VAL A 150 1.41 -7.49 5.70
N ALA A 151 1.14 -8.46 4.82
CA ALA A 151 1.43 -8.36 3.39
C ALA A 151 0.74 -7.13 2.74
N GLY A 152 -0.52 -6.90 3.09
CA GLY A 152 -1.26 -5.71 2.68
C GLY A 152 -0.62 -4.42 3.17
N LEU A 153 -0.17 -4.36 4.44
CA LEU A 153 0.53 -3.18 4.98
C LEU A 153 1.84 -2.90 4.23
N VAL A 154 2.63 -3.93 3.91
CA VAL A 154 3.88 -3.78 3.15
C VAL A 154 3.61 -3.15 1.79
N TYR A 155 2.72 -3.75 1.02
CA TYR A 155 2.43 -3.28 -0.34
C TYR A 155 1.64 -1.99 -0.38
N GLY A 156 0.79 -1.74 0.59
CA GLY A 156 0.13 -0.46 0.74
C GLY A 156 1.11 0.67 1.08
N GLY A 157 2.11 0.40 1.93
CA GLY A 157 3.22 1.32 2.19
C GLY A 157 4.04 1.61 0.92
N LEU A 158 4.37 0.58 0.14
CA LEU A 158 5.02 0.73 -1.18
C LEU A 158 4.14 1.52 -2.16
N GLY A 159 2.83 1.28 -2.17
CA GLY A 159 1.88 2.04 -2.98
C GLY A 159 1.88 3.53 -2.63
N ILE A 160 1.86 3.88 -1.34
CA ILE A 160 1.96 5.27 -0.88
C ILE A 160 3.30 5.90 -1.33
N LEU A 161 4.40 5.17 -1.20
CA LEU A 161 5.73 5.62 -1.62
C LEU A 161 5.77 5.89 -3.14
N LEU A 162 5.32 4.93 -3.95
CA LEU A 162 5.28 5.07 -5.41
C LEU A 162 4.36 6.21 -5.84
N GLY A 163 3.19 6.39 -5.21
CA GLY A 163 2.29 7.51 -5.47
C GLY A 163 2.89 8.88 -5.16
N ALA A 164 3.88 8.93 -4.25
CA ALA A 164 4.65 10.14 -3.98
C ALA A 164 5.81 10.35 -4.97
N LEU A 165 6.42 9.30 -5.53
CA LEU A 165 7.63 9.39 -6.34
C LEU A 165 7.38 9.41 -7.85
N VAL A 166 6.42 8.60 -8.32
CA VAL A 166 6.17 8.39 -9.75
C VAL A 166 5.37 9.55 -10.33
N ARG A 167 5.65 9.90 -11.58
CA ARG A 167 5.00 11.02 -12.27
C ARG A 167 3.81 10.61 -13.13
N GLY A 168 3.83 9.37 -13.63
CA GLY A 168 2.79 8.80 -14.49
C GLY A 168 1.90 7.82 -13.74
N GLU A 169 0.59 7.91 -13.90
CA GLU A 169 -0.37 6.99 -13.27
C GLU A 169 -0.17 5.55 -13.74
N LEU A 170 -0.08 5.34 -15.06
CA LEU A 170 0.12 4.01 -15.64
C LEU A 170 1.46 3.41 -15.25
N GLU A 171 2.52 4.22 -15.22
CA GLU A 171 3.85 3.80 -14.80
C GLU A 171 3.84 3.27 -13.36
N GLY A 172 3.17 4.00 -12.46
CA GLY A 172 3.06 3.60 -11.05
C GLY A 172 2.22 2.35 -10.86
N MET A 173 1.07 2.25 -11.54
CA MET A 173 0.23 1.05 -11.50
C MET A 173 0.99 -0.18 -12.03
N PHE A 174 1.66 -0.03 -13.17
CA PHE A 174 2.48 -1.09 -13.74
C PHE A 174 3.59 -1.54 -12.79
N THR A 175 4.26 -0.59 -12.14
CA THR A 175 5.32 -0.88 -11.17
C THR A 175 4.80 -1.69 -9.99
N VAL A 176 3.65 -1.30 -9.40
CA VAL A 176 3.03 -2.05 -8.29
C VAL A 176 2.72 -3.50 -8.72
N VAL A 177 2.09 -3.66 -9.89
CA VAL A 177 1.73 -5.00 -10.41
C VAL A 177 2.98 -5.84 -10.66
N MET A 178 3.99 -5.28 -11.32
CA MET A 178 5.21 -6.02 -11.66
C MET A 178 6.01 -6.41 -10.41
N VAL A 179 6.17 -5.50 -9.46
CA VAL A 179 6.86 -5.79 -8.20
C VAL A 179 6.11 -6.88 -7.42
N SER A 180 4.79 -6.82 -7.34
CA SER A 180 3.99 -7.86 -6.67
C SER A 180 4.09 -9.21 -7.39
N LEU A 181 4.04 -9.23 -8.72
CA LEU A 181 4.13 -10.45 -9.52
C LEU A 181 5.50 -11.14 -9.35
N VAL A 182 6.57 -10.36 -9.47
CA VAL A 182 7.95 -10.87 -9.32
C VAL A 182 8.19 -11.36 -7.90
N ASP A 183 7.79 -10.58 -6.91
CA ASP A 183 7.95 -10.90 -5.49
C ASP A 183 7.24 -12.24 -5.16
N MET A 184 5.98 -12.38 -5.52
CA MET A 184 5.21 -13.60 -5.26
C MET A 184 5.71 -14.80 -6.11
N GLY A 185 6.09 -14.56 -7.36
CA GLY A 185 6.59 -15.62 -8.26
C GLY A 185 7.91 -16.22 -7.78
N LEU A 186 8.82 -15.40 -7.25
CA LEU A 186 10.11 -15.85 -6.73
C LEU A 186 9.96 -16.67 -5.43
N GLN A 187 8.92 -16.44 -4.66
CA GLN A 187 8.71 -17.09 -3.37
C GLN A 187 7.78 -18.31 -3.42
N ASN A 188 7.13 -18.56 -4.55
CA ASN A 188 6.27 -19.73 -4.69
C ASN A 188 7.13 -21.00 -4.96
N PRO A 189 7.15 -21.99 -4.04
CA PRO A 189 7.98 -23.18 -4.18
C PRO A 189 7.55 -24.11 -5.33
N ILE A 190 6.36 -23.90 -5.89
CA ILE A 190 5.85 -24.66 -7.05
C ILE A 190 6.48 -24.16 -8.34
N THR A 191 6.64 -22.84 -8.48
CA THR A 191 7.17 -22.20 -9.68
C THR A 191 8.67 -21.97 -9.62
N ASN A 192 9.23 -21.80 -8.41
CA ASN A 192 10.64 -21.56 -8.18
C ASN A 192 11.23 -22.58 -7.20
N PRO A 193 12.02 -23.56 -7.70
CA PRO A 193 12.71 -24.52 -6.82
C PRO A 193 13.70 -23.89 -5.84
N ALA A 194 14.11 -22.64 -6.10
CA ALA A 194 15.05 -21.88 -5.25
C ALA A 194 14.31 -20.89 -4.33
N ALA A 195 13.04 -21.13 -4.00
CA ALA A 195 12.22 -20.26 -3.15
C ALA A 195 12.69 -20.18 -1.68
N ASP A 196 13.67 -20.99 -1.27
CA ASP A 196 14.26 -21.00 0.07
C ASP A 196 15.63 -20.29 0.16
N GLN A 197 16.12 -19.71 -0.94
CA GLN A 197 17.46 -19.08 -0.96
C GLN A 197 17.52 -17.82 -0.07
N PRO A 198 18.67 -17.61 0.63
CA PRO A 198 18.83 -16.48 1.55
C PRO A 198 18.63 -15.11 0.91
N GLY A 199 18.92 -14.95 -0.39
CA GLY A 199 18.71 -13.68 -1.11
C GLY A 199 17.26 -13.20 -1.13
N LEU A 200 16.29 -14.08 -0.97
CA LEU A 200 14.87 -13.75 -0.96
C LEU A 200 14.42 -13.02 0.32
N TRP A 201 15.22 -13.03 1.38
CA TRP A 201 14.90 -12.26 2.60
C TRP A 201 14.80 -10.76 2.37
N ALA A 202 15.46 -10.28 1.32
CA ALA A 202 15.36 -8.88 0.91
C ALA A 202 14.04 -8.52 0.21
N LEU A 203 13.19 -9.50 -0.10
CA LEU A 203 11.89 -9.23 -0.72
C LEU A 203 10.90 -8.67 0.30
N PRO A 204 10.09 -7.67 -0.09
CA PRO A 204 9.17 -7.00 0.83
C PRO A 204 8.17 -7.93 1.50
N SER A 205 7.66 -8.92 0.77
CA SER A 205 6.66 -9.85 1.29
C SER A 205 7.23 -11.14 1.87
N TYR A 206 8.55 -11.31 1.91
CA TYR A 206 9.14 -12.57 2.37
C TYR A 206 8.63 -13.00 3.75
N GLY A 207 8.65 -12.11 4.71
CA GLY A 207 8.12 -12.38 6.05
C GLY A 207 6.65 -12.84 6.05
N PRO A 208 5.74 -12.04 5.50
CA PRO A 208 4.33 -12.41 5.37
C PRO A 208 4.07 -13.70 4.60
N VAL A 209 4.79 -13.97 3.50
CA VAL A 209 4.64 -15.21 2.72
C VAL A 209 5.02 -16.42 3.55
N GLN A 210 6.17 -16.38 4.22
CA GLN A 210 6.63 -17.45 5.10
C GLN A 210 5.65 -17.70 6.26
N ALA A 211 5.14 -16.61 6.86
CA ALA A 211 4.18 -16.69 7.96
C ALA A 211 2.82 -17.23 7.51
N ALA A 212 2.30 -16.78 6.35
CA ALA A 212 1.04 -17.25 5.80
C ALA A 212 1.12 -18.73 5.44
N THR A 213 2.21 -19.15 4.81
CA THR A 213 2.44 -20.56 4.44
C THR A 213 2.52 -21.44 5.70
N ALA A 214 3.29 -21.03 6.71
CA ALA A 214 3.36 -21.77 7.97
C ALA A 214 1.99 -21.88 8.64
N ALA A 215 1.23 -20.78 8.72
CA ALA A 215 -0.09 -20.78 9.35
C ALA A 215 -1.15 -21.54 8.53
N GLY A 216 -1.03 -21.53 7.21
CA GLY A 216 -1.98 -22.22 6.33
C GLY A 216 -1.80 -23.73 6.33
N VAL A 217 -0.56 -24.22 6.20
CA VAL A 217 -0.28 -25.65 5.99
C VAL A 217 0.32 -26.35 7.21
N THR A 218 0.62 -25.63 8.29
CA THR A 218 1.14 -26.19 9.54
C THR A 218 0.46 -25.53 10.76
N ALA A 219 0.49 -26.21 11.90
CA ALA A 219 -0.02 -25.65 13.14
C ALA A 219 0.90 -24.59 13.78
N THR A 220 1.91 -24.08 13.06
CA THR A 220 2.97 -23.20 13.60
C THR A 220 2.70 -21.74 13.29
N TYR A 221 3.16 -20.85 14.17
CA TYR A 221 2.98 -19.41 14.06
C TYR A 221 4.33 -18.67 14.17
N PRO A 222 5.02 -18.40 13.05
CA PRO A 222 6.36 -17.80 13.07
C PRO A 222 6.30 -16.29 13.26
N VAL A 223 6.26 -15.82 14.52
CA VAL A 223 6.15 -14.39 14.88
C VAL A 223 7.31 -13.57 14.31
N ALA A 224 8.53 -14.11 14.27
CA ALA A 224 9.71 -13.41 13.77
C ALA A 224 9.54 -12.97 12.30
N TYR A 225 8.88 -13.78 11.48
CA TYR A 225 8.63 -13.45 10.07
C TYR A 225 7.52 -12.41 9.88
N LEU A 226 6.54 -12.38 10.79
CA LEU A 226 5.57 -11.27 10.83
C LEU A 226 6.24 -9.96 11.22
N LEU A 227 7.17 -9.99 12.19
CA LEU A 227 7.94 -8.80 12.56
C LEU A 227 8.81 -8.31 11.40
N LEU A 228 9.43 -9.21 10.63
CA LEU A 228 10.17 -8.84 9.41
C LEU A 228 9.26 -8.11 8.41
N GLY A 229 8.05 -8.60 8.18
CA GLY A 229 7.06 -7.93 7.35
C GLY A 229 6.65 -6.56 7.89
N LEU A 230 6.46 -6.43 9.21
CA LEU A 230 6.16 -5.14 9.84
C LEU A 230 7.31 -4.14 9.69
N VAL A 231 8.57 -4.57 9.78
CA VAL A 231 9.74 -3.71 9.51
C VAL A 231 9.67 -3.16 8.08
N TRP A 232 9.37 -4.01 7.08
CA TRP A 232 9.18 -3.58 5.72
C TRP A 232 8.00 -2.60 5.58
N ALA A 233 6.85 -2.88 6.22
CA ALA A 233 5.68 -2.01 6.19
C ALA A 233 5.98 -0.62 6.77
N VAL A 234 6.67 -0.56 7.92
CA VAL A 234 7.07 0.70 8.55
C VAL A 234 8.08 1.46 7.67
N THR A 235 9.08 0.76 7.13
CA THR A 235 10.11 1.38 6.29
C THR A 235 9.51 1.97 5.01
N ALA A 236 8.66 1.22 4.30
CA ALA A 236 8.00 1.67 3.09
C ALA A 236 7.05 2.85 3.37
N SER A 237 6.25 2.76 4.44
CA SER A 237 5.35 3.83 4.84
C SER A 237 6.11 5.09 5.26
N ALA A 238 7.18 4.95 6.06
CA ALA A 238 8.01 6.07 6.49
C ALA A 238 8.69 6.74 5.28
N ALA A 239 9.22 5.97 4.34
CA ALA A 239 9.80 6.49 3.11
C ALA A 239 8.77 7.27 2.27
N GLY A 240 7.54 6.75 2.14
CA GLY A 240 6.44 7.43 1.46
C GLY A 240 6.05 8.75 2.13
N LEU A 241 6.00 8.78 3.46
CA LEU A 241 5.71 9.97 4.23
C LEU A 241 6.83 11.01 4.13
N LEU A 242 8.10 10.57 4.14
CA LEU A 242 9.24 11.45 3.92
C LEU A 242 9.21 12.05 2.51
N ALA A 243 8.94 11.24 1.48
CA ALA A 243 8.80 11.73 0.12
C ALA A 243 7.68 12.78 0.01
N PHE A 244 6.55 12.55 0.66
CA PHE A 244 5.45 13.52 0.74
C PHE A 244 5.89 14.80 1.48
N ALA A 245 6.58 14.68 2.61
CA ALA A 245 7.06 15.83 3.39
C ALA A 245 8.05 16.67 2.58
N VAL A 246 9.02 16.07 1.92
CA VAL A 246 10.02 16.76 1.08
C VAL A 246 9.34 17.49 -0.07
N ARG A 247 8.41 16.85 -0.77
CA ARG A 247 7.64 17.49 -1.86
C ARG A 247 6.81 18.70 -1.38
N THR A 248 6.31 18.67 -0.16
CA THR A 248 5.54 19.80 0.40
C THR A 248 6.42 20.89 0.96
N TRP A 249 7.69 20.64 1.28
CA TRP A 249 8.61 21.64 1.85
C TRP A 249 9.23 22.54 0.78
N SER A 250 9.49 22.05 -0.41
CA SER A 250 10.13 22.80 -1.51
C SER A 250 9.28 23.98 -2.03
N TYR A 251 8.13 24.25 -1.44
CA TYR A 251 7.20 25.32 -1.81
C TYR A 251 6.84 26.23 -0.64
N ALA A 252 7.67 26.32 0.40
CA ALA A 252 7.53 27.45 1.31
C ALA A 252 7.72 28.74 0.48
N PRO A 253 6.74 29.65 0.44
CA PRO A 253 6.92 30.90 -0.29
C PRO A 253 8.16 31.56 0.28
N SER A 254 9.15 31.86 -0.58
CA SER A 254 10.26 32.74 -0.21
C SER A 254 9.60 33.96 0.41
N ARG A 255 9.97 34.30 1.64
CA ARG A 255 9.62 35.56 2.28
C ARG A 255 10.32 36.68 1.49
N THR A 256 9.89 36.88 0.26
CA THR A 256 10.14 38.13 -0.43
C THR A 256 9.32 39.15 0.33
N GLY A 257 10.03 40.07 0.99
CA GLY A 257 9.44 41.18 1.73
C GLY A 257 8.42 41.92 0.87
N PRO A 258 7.59 42.77 1.52
CA PRO A 258 6.47 43.42 0.84
C PRO A 258 6.98 44.06 -0.46
N ALA A 259 6.41 43.68 -1.57
CA ALA A 259 6.66 44.27 -2.86
C ALA A 259 6.46 45.79 -2.69
N ARG A 260 7.56 46.57 -2.78
CA ARG A 260 7.45 47.99 -2.85
C ARG A 260 6.60 48.30 -4.06
N LEU A 261 5.37 48.68 -3.83
CA LEU A 261 4.52 49.23 -4.89
C LEU A 261 5.30 50.34 -5.60
N PRO A 262 5.35 50.34 -6.92
CA PRO A 262 5.94 51.45 -7.65
C PRO A 262 5.26 52.75 -7.17
N ARG A 263 6.02 53.70 -6.69
CA ARG A 263 5.49 55.05 -6.40
C ARG A 263 4.86 55.58 -7.68
N GLN A 264 3.57 55.74 -7.69
CA GLN A 264 2.90 56.50 -8.72
C GLN A 264 3.58 57.87 -8.76
N ARG A 265 4.24 58.19 -9.86
CA ARG A 265 4.71 59.51 -10.17
C ARG A 265 3.46 60.38 -10.27
N GLU A 266 3.26 61.25 -9.29
CA GLU A 266 2.35 62.37 -9.40
C GLU A 266 2.88 63.27 -10.51
N ASP A 267 2.42 63.09 -11.74
CA ASP A 267 2.58 64.08 -12.80
C ASP A 267 1.66 65.25 -12.44
N GLY A 268 2.25 66.26 -11.85
CA GLY A 268 1.61 67.53 -11.57
C GLY A 268 1.11 68.16 -12.87
N PRO A 269 0.03 68.98 -12.79
CA PRO A 269 -0.57 69.58 -13.96
C PRO A 269 0.38 70.52 -14.68
N ARG A 270 0.66 70.25 -15.97
CA ARG A 270 1.31 71.22 -16.85
C ARG A 270 0.38 72.40 -17.03
N ALA A 271 0.78 73.53 -16.45
CA ALA A 271 0.20 74.85 -16.71
C ALA A 271 0.33 75.16 -18.21
N SER A 272 -0.82 75.27 -18.86
CA SER A 272 -0.92 75.92 -20.18
C SER A 272 -0.62 77.41 -20.02
N ALA A 273 0.48 77.85 -20.58
CA ALA A 273 0.70 79.28 -20.81
C ALA A 273 0.31 79.60 -22.25
N ASP A 274 -0.77 80.30 -22.35
CA ASP A 274 -1.20 81.05 -23.55
C ASP A 274 -0.25 82.19 -23.82
N THR A 275 -0.19 82.49 -25.07
CA THR A 275 -0.29 83.88 -25.63
C THR A 275 0.82 84.21 -26.63
N PRO A 276 0.57 85.19 -27.46
CA PRO A 276 -0.69 85.78 -28.09
C PRO A 276 -0.70 85.51 -29.56
#